data_78ebbba52aeabd349c6cd05f2a3ee3e1
#
_entry.id   78ebbba52aeabd349c6cd05f2a3ee3e1
#
_cell.length_a   1.000
_cell.length_b   1.000
_cell.length_c   1.000
_cell.angle_alpha   90.00
_cell.angle_beta   90.00
_cell.angle_gamma   90.00
#
_symmetry.space_group_name_H-M   'P 1'
#
loop_
_entity.id
_entity.type
_entity.pdbx_description
1 polymer ?
#
loop_
_entity_poly.entity_id
_entity_poly.type
_entity_poly.pdbx_seq_one_letter_code
_entity_poly.pdbx_strand_id
1 'polypeptide(L)'
;MAATHNFLMENELLDLDNLDAAVESSRKALSEARESLRGIEQSISDKKNLRKVVSDYRRTRPTIDAHKKLSGKKAEAYYRANEADFIIYEAALRQLKVLAPGKKLPATSKLNTEIEALISEKNAAYNTYRTAKAEYEQLATAKRNAEQILHGTPSRQKKREQER
;
A
#
# COMPACT_ATOMS: atom_id res chain seq x y z
N MET A 1 22.44 27.86 -3.92
CA MET A 1 23.32 27.94 -5.12
C MET A 1 24.58 27.09 -4.91
N ALA A 2 25.47 27.39 -3.96
CA ALA A 2 26.67 26.56 -3.71
C ALA A 2 26.39 25.09 -3.44
N ALA A 3 25.38 24.78 -2.60
CA ALA A 3 24.99 23.39 -2.31
C ALA A 3 24.52 22.60 -3.54
N THR A 4 23.79 23.23 -4.45
CA THR A 4 23.37 22.62 -5.71
C THR A 4 24.56 22.35 -6.63
N HIS A 5 25.49 23.29 -6.74
CA HIS A 5 26.70 23.13 -7.56
C HIS A 5 27.58 21.98 -7.05
N ASN A 6 27.81 21.93 -5.71
CA ASN A 6 28.58 20.84 -5.10
C ASN A 6 27.90 19.48 -5.33
N PHE A 7 26.60 19.41 -5.14
CA PHE A 7 25.83 18.18 -5.39
C PHE A 7 25.95 17.70 -6.84
N LEU A 8 25.86 18.62 -7.83
CA LEU A 8 25.98 18.27 -9.24
C LEU A 8 27.41 17.81 -9.58
N MET A 9 28.44 18.44 -9.00
CA MET A 9 29.84 18.02 -9.18
C MET A 9 30.10 16.63 -8.58
N GLU A 10 29.66 16.41 -7.35
CA GLU A 10 29.87 15.15 -6.62
C GLU A 10 29.18 13.96 -7.30
N ASN A 11 28.11 14.19 -8.04
CA ASN A 11 27.34 13.14 -8.74
C ASN A 11 27.59 13.13 -10.27
N GLU A 12 28.58 13.88 -10.77
CA GLU A 12 28.90 13.99 -12.22
C GLU A 12 27.73 14.45 -13.10
N LEU A 13 26.82 15.29 -12.53
CA LEU A 13 25.57 15.77 -13.16
C LEU A 13 25.64 17.21 -13.62
N LEU A 14 26.84 17.72 -13.99
CA LEU A 14 27.02 19.06 -14.53
C LEU A 14 26.46 19.22 -15.95
N ASP A 15 26.27 18.12 -16.67
CA ASP A 15 25.61 18.10 -17.97
C ASP A 15 24.08 17.96 -17.75
N LEU A 16 23.30 18.81 -18.44
CA LEU A 16 21.84 18.81 -18.34
C LEU A 16 21.21 17.52 -18.84
N ASP A 17 21.74 16.91 -19.88
CA ASP A 17 21.22 15.65 -20.42
C ASP A 17 21.41 14.52 -19.41
N ASN A 18 22.55 14.48 -18.72
CA ASN A 18 22.81 13.53 -17.65
C ASN A 18 21.91 13.77 -16.44
N LEU A 19 21.67 15.04 -16.08
CA LEU A 19 20.77 15.42 -14.99
C LEU A 19 19.32 15.04 -15.31
N ASP A 20 18.86 15.24 -16.53
CA ASP A 20 17.54 14.84 -16.98
C ASP A 20 17.35 13.34 -16.94
N ALA A 21 18.34 12.58 -17.43
CA ALA A 21 18.34 11.12 -17.35
C ALA A 21 18.29 10.61 -15.90
N ALA A 22 19.06 11.24 -15.00
CA ALA A 22 19.07 10.91 -13.57
C ALA A 22 17.71 11.20 -12.90
N VAL A 23 17.08 12.34 -13.19
CA VAL A 23 15.73 12.69 -12.70
C VAL A 23 14.69 11.67 -13.17
N GLU A 24 14.70 11.30 -14.45
CA GLU A 24 13.76 10.32 -15.00
C GLU A 24 13.99 8.92 -14.40
N SER A 25 15.24 8.51 -14.23
CA SER A 25 15.58 7.23 -13.58
C SER A 25 15.09 7.21 -12.12
N SER A 26 15.35 8.26 -11.35
CA SER A 26 14.90 8.34 -9.95
C SER A 26 13.37 8.44 -9.84
N ARG A 27 12.70 9.11 -10.79
CA ARG A 27 11.23 9.15 -10.87
C ARG A 27 10.65 7.75 -11.08
N LYS A 28 11.26 6.97 -11.98
CA LYS A 28 10.85 5.58 -12.24
C LYS A 28 11.06 4.72 -10.99
N ALA A 29 12.23 4.80 -10.34
CA ALA A 29 12.51 4.07 -9.11
C ALA A 29 11.52 4.42 -7.99
N LEU A 30 11.16 5.69 -7.83
CA LEU A 30 10.13 6.13 -6.87
C LEU A 30 8.75 5.55 -7.20
N SER A 31 8.37 5.51 -8.48
CA SER A 31 7.09 4.92 -8.91
C SER A 31 7.04 3.42 -8.60
N GLU A 32 8.09 2.69 -8.94
CA GLU A 32 8.22 1.25 -8.69
C GLU A 32 8.17 0.95 -7.17
N ALA A 33 8.90 1.72 -6.36
CA ALA A 33 8.89 1.57 -4.91
C ALA A 33 7.50 1.84 -4.31
N ARG A 34 6.76 2.83 -4.83
CA ARG A 34 5.39 3.14 -4.43
C ARG A 34 4.42 2.01 -4.79
N GLU A 35 4.52 1.47 -5.99
CA GLU A 35 3.68 0.36 -6.43
C GLU A 35 3.93 -0.92 -5.63
N SER A 36 5.20 -1.23 -5.36
CA SER A 36 5.58 -2.34 -4.50
C SER A 36 4.97 -2.21 -3.10
N LEU A 37 5.13 -1.04 -2.46
CA LEU A 37 4.57 -0.77 -1.14
C LEU A 37 3.04 -0.92 -1.13
N ARG A 38 2.36 -0.38 -2.14
CA ARG A 38 0.90 -0.50 -2.30
C ARG A 38 0.45 -1.95 -2.47
N GLY A 39 1.18 -2.73 -3.27
CA GLY A 39 0.89 -4.17 -3.46
C GLY A 39 0.99 -4.96 -2.16
N ILE A 40 2.01 -4.69 -1.34
CA ILE A 40 2.17 -5.33 -0.02
C ILE A 40 1.04 -4.91 0.92
N GLU A 41 0.66 -3.63 0.97
CA GLU A 41 -0.44 -3.13 1.79
C GLU A 41 -1.78 -3.78 1.40
N GLN A 42 -2.04 -3.95 0.11
CA GLN A 42 -3.21 -4.67 -0.38
C GLN A 42 -3.18 -6.13 0.07
N SER A 43 -2.04 -6.80 -0.07
CA SER A 43 -1.88 -8.19 0.38
C SER A 43 -2.13 -8.37 1.88
N ILE A 44 -1.68 -7.43 2.72
CA ILE A 44 -1.97 -7.41 4.16
C ILE A 44 -3.47 -7.26 4.40
N SER A 45 -4.13 -6.35 3.69
CA SER A 45 -5.57 -6.11 3.80
C SER A 45 -6.37 -7.37 3.44
N ASP A 46 -6.03 -8.01 2.33
CA ASP A 46 -6.69 -9.23 1.84
C ASP A 46 -6.51 -10.40 2.82
N LYS A 47 -5.30 -10.59 3.36
CA LYS A 47 -5.03 -11.62 4.37
C LYS A 47 -5.76 -11.36 5.68
N LYS A 48 -5.85 -10.10 6.14
CA LYS A 48 -6.63 -9.73 7.33
C LYS A 48 -8.12 -9.99 7.13
N ASN A 49 -8.64 -9.65 5.95
CA ASN A 49 -10.03 -9.93 5.60
C ASN A 49 -10.31 -11.44 5.59
N LEU A 50 -9.48 -12.24 4.89
CA LEU A 50 -9.61 -13.69 4.89
C LEU A 50 -9.55 -14.28 6.31
N ARG A 51 -8.63 -13.81 7.15
CA ARG A 51 -8.53 -14.24 8.55
C ARG A 51 -9.81 -13.97 9.33
N LYS A 52 -10.39 -12.78 9.17
CA LYS A 52 -11.66 -12.41 9.80
C LYS A 52 -12.78 -13.35 9.36
N VAL A 53 -12.94 -13.55 8.06
CA VAL A 53 -13.99 -14.40 7.49
C VAL A 53 -13.85 -15.86 7.93
N VAL A 54 -12.62 -16.40 7.95
CA VAL A 54 -12.34 -17.75 8.46
C VAL A 54 -12.66 -17.85 9.96
N SER A 55 -12.35 -16.83 10.75
CA SER A 55 -12.68 -16.79 12.18
C SER A 55 -14.17 -16.76 12.41
N ASP A 56 -14.91 -15.92 11.70
CA ASP A 56 -16.37 -15.80 11.79
C ASP A 56 -17.04 -17.11 11.39
N TYR A 57 -16.62 -17.74 10.30
CA TYR A 57 -17.12 -19.06 9.89
C TYR A 57 -16.90 -20.13 10.97
N ARG A 58 -15.68 -20.19 11.55
CA ARG A 58 -15.36 -21.21 12.57
C ARG A 58 -16.10 -20.98 13.87
N ARG A 59 -16.25 -19.73 14.27
CA ARG A 59 -16.96 -19.35 15.49
C ARG A 59 -18.45 -19.71 15.41
N THR A 60 -19.09 -19.50 14.28
CA THR A 60 -20.53 -19.68 14.11
C THR A 60 -20.92 -21.09 13.66
N ARG A 61 -20.01 -21.86 13.07
CA ARG A 61 -20.28 -23.21 12.59
C ARG A 61 -20.87 -24.15 13.66
N PRO A 62 -20.39 -24.19 14.93
CA PRO A 62 -20.99 -25.07 15.96
C PRO A 62 -22.48 -24.79 16.21
N THR A 63 -22.89 -23.51 16.16
CA THR A 63 -24.29 -23.09 16.27
C THR A 63 -25.14 -23.68 15.14
N ILE A 64 -24.63 -23.63 13.90
CA ILE A 64 -25.30 -24.19 12.73
C ILE A 64 -25.38 -25.73 12.82
N ASP A 65 -24.30 -26.38 13.22
CA ASP A 65 -24.27 -27.86 13.38
C ASP A 65 -25.15 -28.34 14.51
N ALA A 66 -25.32 -27.57 15.59
CA ALA A 66 -26.29 -27.85 16.66
C ALA A 66 -27.73 -27.69 16.15
N HIS A 67 -28.04 -26.64 15.40
CA HIS A 67 -29.38 -26.43 14.83
C HIS A 67 -29.79 -27.57 13.89
N LYS A 68 -28.91 -28.10 13.06
CA LYS A 68 -29.18 -29.23 12.15
C LYS A 68 -29.63 -30.52 12.85
N LYS A 69 -29.36 -30.65 14.14
CA LYS A 69 -29.77 -31.78 14.96
C LYS A 69 -31.16 -31.62 15.61
N LEU A 70 -31.74 -30.43 15.47
CA LEU A 70 -33.05 -30.08 16.02
C LEU A 70 -34.12 -30.15 14.94
N SER A 71 -35.39 -30.33 15.36
CA SER A 71 -36.55 -30.35 14.47
C SER A 71 -37.76 -29.64 15.10
N GLY A 72 -38.68 -29.19 14.23
CA GLY A 72 -39.95 -28.58 14.61
C GLY A 72 -39.75 -27.33 15.48
N LYS A 73 -40.62 -27.14 16.48
CA LYS A 73 -40.62 -25.96 17.36
C LYS A 73 -39.29 -25.70 18.07
N LYS A 74 -38.50 -26.75 18.36
CA LYS A 74 -37.19 -26.62 19.01
C LYS A 74 -36.16 -26.01 18.06
N ALA A 75 -36.16 -26.38 16.80
CA ALA A 75 -35.28 -25.80 15.79
C ALA A 75 -35.60 -24.31 15.56
N GLU A 76 -36.91 -23.97 15.49
CA GLU A 76 -37.35 -22.59 15.32
C GLU A 76 -36.95 -21.69 16.50
N ALA A 77 -37.19 -22.16 17.74
CA ALA A 77 -36.77 -21.43 18.93
C ALA A 77 -35.24 -21.22 18.99
N TYR A 78 -34.47 -22.25 18.64
CA TYR A 78 -33.02 -22.19 18.61
C TYR A 78 -32.52 -21.22 17.54
N TYR A 79 -33.12 -21.24 16.33
CA TYR A 79 -32.79 -20.29 15.26
C TYR A 79 -33.01 -18.84 15.72
N ARG A 80 -34.19 -18.53 16.28
CA ARG A 80 -34.52 -17.19 16.80
C ARG A 80 -33.53 -16.71 17.86
N ALA A 81 -33.14 -17.60 18.76
CA ALA A 81 -32.20 -17.29 19.82
C ALA A 81 -30.76 -17.05 19.33
N ASN A 82 -30.41 -17.53 18.15
CA ASN A 82 -29.06 -17.48 17.58
C ASN A 82 -29.03 -16.82 16.19
N GLU A 83 -30.04 -16.06 15.83
CA GLU A 83 -30.21 -15.49 14.48
C GLU A 83 -28.95 -14.72 13.97
N ALA A 84 -28.28 -14.00 14.86
CA ALA A 84 -27.04 -13.28 14.53
C ALA A 84 -25.94 -14.23 14.03
N ASP A 85 -25.78 -15.40 14.64
CA ASP A 85 -24.79 -16.39 14.22
C ASP A 85 -25.12 -16.98 12.85
N PHE A 86 -26.40 -17.17 12.52
CA PHE A 86 -26.83 -17.63 11.20
C PHE A 86 -26.50 -16.58 10.13
N ILE A 87 -26.79 -15.29 10.38
CA ILE A 87 -26.47 -14.19 9.47
C ILE A 87 -24.96 -14.12 9.22
N ILE A 88 -24.16 -14.17 10.29
CA ILE A 88 -22.69 -14.12 10.20
C ILE A 88 -22.15 -15.33 9.43
N TYR A 89 -22.67 -16.53 9.71
CA TYR A 89 -22.26 -17.76 9.03
C TYR A 89 -22.52 -17.69 7.53
N GLU A 90 -23.71 -17.29 7.13
CA GLU A 90 -24.07 -17.16 5.71
C GLU A 90 -23.22 -16.10 4.99
N ALA A 91 -22.99 -14.96 5.65
CA ALA A 91 -22.11 -13.93 5.11
C ALA A 91 -20.68 -14.45 4.93
N ALA A 92 -20.15 -15.16 5.93
CA ALA A 92 -18.83 -15.78 5.86
C ALA A 92 -18.74 -16.82 4.75
N LEU A 93 -19.75 -17.68 4.57
CA LEU A 93 -19.80 -18.66 3.48
C LEU A 93 -19.76 -18.01 2.10
N ARG A 94 -20.54 -16.93 1.89
CA ARG A 94 -20.53 -16.18 0.62
C ARG A 94 -19.15 -15.61 0.33
N GLN A 95 -18.52 -15.01 1.33
CA GLN A 95 -17.17 -14.44 1.17
C GLN A 95 -16.10 -15.52 0.94
N LEU A 96 -16.17 -16.66 1.64
CA LEU A 96 -15.22 -17.76 1.44
C LEU A 96 -15.29 -18.37 0.04
N LYS A 97 -16.47 -18.42 -0.60
CA LYS A 97 -16.59 -18.84 -2.00
C LYS A 97 -15.79 -17.96 -2.96
N VAL A 98 -15.65 -16.68 -2.64
CA VAL A 98 -14.89 -15.72 -3.45
C VAL A 98 -13.41 -15.74 -3.08
N LEU A 99 -13.09 -15.69 -1.78
CA LEU A 99 -11.71 -15.52 -1.31
C LEU A 99 -10.89 -16.84 -1.35
N ALA A 100 -11.55 -17.99 -1.24
CA ALA A 100 -10.90 -19.30 -1.20
C ALA A 100 -11.72 -20.39 -1.96
N PRO A 101 -11.99 -20.21 -3.26
CA PRO A 101 -12.83 -21.14 -4.01
C PRO A 101 -12.21 -22.54 -4.03
N GLY A 102 -12.95 -23.55 -3.57
CA GLY A 102 -12.55 -24.97 -3.63
C GLY A 102 -11.33 -25.34 -2.78
N LYS A 103 -10.78 -24.43 -1.97
CA LYS A 103 -9.58 -24.68 -1.15
C LYS A 103 -9.95 -25.08 0.29
N LYS A 104 -9.12 -25.91 0.90
CA LYS A 104 -9.16 -26.16 2.34
C LYS A 104 -8.89 -24.85 3.09
N LEU A 105 -9.75 -24.49 4.04
CA LEU A 105 -9.61 -23.25 4.80
C LEU A 105 -8.29 -23.25 5.58
N PRO A 106 -7.47 -22.19 5.43
CA PRO A 106 -6.20 -22.08 6.13
C PRO A 106 -6.39 -21.97 7.64
N ALA A 107 -5.42 -22.43 8.41
CA ALA A 107 -5.40 -22.21 9.84
C ALA A 107 -5.24 -20.72 10.15
N THR A 108 -5.93 -20.23 11.18
CA THR A 108 -5.83 -18.82 11.60
C THR A 108 -4.40 -18.45 12.02
N SER A 109 -3.69 -19.40 12.67
CA SER A 109 -2.27 -19.24 13.02
C SER A 109 -1.40 -19.02 11.77
N LYS A 110 -1.61 -19.82 10.71
CA LYS A 110 -0.88 -19.66 9.46
C LYS A 110 -1.12 -18.27 8.84
N LEU A 111 -2.37 -17.80 8.84
CA LEU A 111 -2.69 -16.45 8.36
C LEU A 111 -2.02 -15.35 9.20
N ASN A 112 -1.92 -15.53 10.52
CA ASN A 112 -1.19 -14.59 11.38
C ASN A 112 0.29 -14.52 11.00
N THR A 113 0.96 -15.68 10.86
CA THR A 113 2.38 -15.72 10.44
C THR A 113 2.60 -15.06 9.08
N GLU A 114 1.69 -15.31 8.11
CA GLU A 114 1.76 -14.67 6.79
C GLU A 114 1.57 -13.15 6.88
N ILE A 115 0.68 -12.66 7.72
CA ILE A 115 0.45 -11.23 7.95
C ILE A 115 1.68 -10.58 8.62
N GLU A 116 2.28 -11.24 9.60
CA GLU A 116 3.49 -10.75 10.27
C GLU A 116 4.68 -10.65 9.31
N ALA A 117 4.86 -11.65 8.44
CA ALA A 117 5.87 -11.62 7.38
C ALA A 117 5.64 -10.44 6.42
N LEU A 118 4.40 -10.23 5.95
CA LEU A 118 4.06 -9.11 5.08
C LEU A 118 4.25 -7.75 5.77
N ILE A 119 4.01 -7.64 7.08
CA ILE A 119 4.28 -6.41 7.85
C ILE A 119 5.78 -6.11 7.87
N SER A 120 6.62 -7.13 8.05
CA SER A 120 8.08 -6.98 7.99
C SER A 120 8.53 -6.53 6.60
N GLU A 121 8.01 -7.16 5.55
CA GLU A 121 8.26 -6.79 4.15
C GLU A 121 7.80 -5.34 3.86
N LYS A 122 6.62 -4.94 4.36
CA LYS A 122 6.13 -3.56 4.25
C LYS A 122 7.11 -2.56 4.84
N ASN A 123 7.69 -2.85 6.02
CA ASN A 123 8.64 -1.96 6.67
C ASN A 123 9.91 -1.78 5.82
N ALA A 124 10.41 -2.86 5.19
CA ALA A 124 11.54 -2.81 4.27
C ALA A 124 11.18 -2.00 3.00
N ALA A 125 10.04 -2.28 2.38
CA ALA A 125 9.55 -1.55 1.20
C ALA A 125 9.31 -0.06 1.49
N TYR A 126 8.84 0.28 2.68
CA TYR A 126 8.67 1.67 3.10
C TYR A 126 10.02 2.41 3.20
N ASN A 127 11.07 1.77 3.70
CA ASN A 127 12.41 2.35 3.72
C ASN A 127 12.93 2.59 2.30
N THR A 128 12.76 1.62 1.39
CA THR A 128 13.09 1.78 -0.04
C THR A 128 12.34 2.95 -0.66
N TYR A 129 11.04 3.07 -0.42
CA TYR A 129 10.23 4.20 -0.88
C TYR A 129 10.75 5.54 -0.34
N ARG A 130 11.11 5.62 0.95
CA ARG A 130 11.64 6.85 1.55
C ARG A 130 12.96 7.28 0.90
N THR A 131 13.85 6.32 0.66
CA THR A 131 15.14 6.58 0.01
C THR A 131 14.93 7.07 -1.42
N ALA A 132 14.15 6.36 -2.23
CA ALA A 132 13.84 6.75 -3.60
C ALA A 132 13.14 8.12 -3.68
N LYS A 133 12.27 8.43 -2.72
CA LYS A 133 11.61 9.74 -2.62
C LYS A 133 12.60 10.86 -2.35
N ALA A 134 13.50 10.67 -1.39
CA ALA A 134 14.52 11.67 -1.03
C ALA A 134 15.47 11.94 -2.22
N GLU A 135 15.91 10.90 -2.91
CA GLU A 135 16.76 10.98 -4.09
C GLU A 135 16.07 11.76 -5.23
N TYR A 136 14.83 11.40 -5.54
CA TYR A 136 14.05 12.12 -6.54
C TYR A 136 13.87 13.62 -6.19
N GLU A 137 13.54 13.94 -4.93
CA GLU A 137 13.35 15.33 -4.48
C GLU A 137 14.64 16.13 -4.57
N GLN A 138 15.80 15.53 -4.27
CA GLN A 138 17.12 16.17 -4.44
C GLN A 138 17.41 16.45 -5.91
N LEU A 139 17.29 15.46 -6.78
CA LEU A 139 17.55 15.59 -8.21
C LEU A 139 16.60 16.59 -8.89
N ALA A 140 15.29 16.50 -8.58
CA ALA A 140 14.30 17.44 -9.12
C ALA A 140 14.54 18.88 -8.65
N THR A 141 15.04 19.07 -7.43
CA THR A 141 15.43 20.39 -6.92
C THR A 141 16.69 20.90 -7.60
N ALA A 142 17.70 20.03 -7.79
CA ALA A 142 18.92 20.37 -8.50
C ALA A 142 18.64 20.79 -9.95
N LYS A 143 17.78 20.02 -10.67
CA LYS A 143 17.35 20.34 -12.03
C LYS A 143 16.68 21.72 -12.10
N ARG A 144 15.69 21.99 -11.24
CA ARG A 144 14.99 23.28 -11.20
C ARG A 144 15.94 24.44 -10.96
N ASN A 145 16.92 24.28 -10.06
CA ASN A 145 17.91 25.30 -9.78
C ASN A 145 18.86 25.52 -10.98
N ALA A 146 19.27 24.45 -11.67
CA ALA A 146 20.10 24.54 -12.88
C ALA A 146 19.37 25.30 -14.01
N GLU A 147 18.12 24.95 -14.26
CA GLU A 147 17.26 25.63 -15.25
C GLU A 147 17.07 27.12 -14.92
N GLN A 148 16.88 27.47 -13.64
CA GLN A 148 16.79 28.88 -13.22
C GLN A 148 18.10 29.67 -13.45
N ILE A 149 19.24 29.02 -13.29
CA ILE A 149 20.55 29.66 -13.57
C ILE A 149 20.72 29.90 -15.08
N LEU A 150 20.39 28.91 -15.91
CA LEU A 150 20.59 28.98 -17.36
C LEU A 150 19.61 29.92 -18.07
N HIS A 151 18.36 29.94 -17.65
CA HIS A 151 17.32 30.74 -18.31
C HIS A 151 17.11 32.12 -17.69
N GLY A 152 17.90 32.51 -16.68
CA GLY A 152 17.80 33.78 -15.97
C GLY A 152 16.42 34.00 -15.36
N THR A 153 16.33 34.49 -14.15
CA THR A 153 15.03 34.78 -13.51
C THR A 153 14.33 35.94 -14.26
N PRO A 154 13.20 35.72 -14.96
CA PRO A 154 12.53 36.78 -15.73
C PRO A 154 11.94 37.92 -14.89
N SER A 155 11.97 37.82 -13.56
CA SER A 155 11.18 38.71 -12.70
C SER A 155 11.89 39.93 -12.12
N ARG A 156 13.21 40.08 -12.24
CA ARG A 156 13.94 41.27 -11.72
C ARG A 156 14.29 42.33 -12.74
N GLN A 157 14.35 42.00 -14.02
CA GLN A 157 14.66 43.00 -15.06
C GLN A 157 13.45 43.83 -15.46
N LYS A 158 12.23 43.28 -15.54
CA LYS A 158 11.01 44.02 -15.90
C LYS A 158 10.60 45.11 -14.89
N LYS A 159 11.00 45.01 -13.61
CA LYS A 159 10.70 46.04 -12.62
C LYS A 159 11.61 47.24 -12.67
N ARG A 160 12.82 47.10 -13.20
CA ARG A 160 13.78 48.25 -13.35
C ARG A 160 13.56 49.05 -14.61
N GLU A 161 12.91 48.53 -15.63
CA GLU A 161 12.61 49.28 -16.87
C GLU A 161 11.28 50.03 -16.80
N GLN A 162 10.40 49.70 -15.84
CA GLN A 162 9.14 50.46 -15.61
C GLN A 162 9.28 51.58 -14.60
N GLU A 163 10.42 51.70 -13.90
CA GLU A 163 10.70 52.81 -12.97
C GLU A 163 11.70 53.83 -13.53
N ARG A 164 11.96 53.82 -14.83
CA ARG A 164 12.71 54.85 -15.57
C ARG A 164 11.83 55.57 -16.60
#